data_f2408c41e60016a679c857ec2ea9ad39
#
_entry.id   f2408c41e60016a679c857ec2ea9ad39
#
_cell.length_a   1.000
_cell.length_b   1.000
_cell.length_c   1.000
_cell.angle_alpha   90.00
_cell.angle_beta   90.00
_cell.angle_gamma   90.00
#
_symmetry.space_group_name_H-M   'P 1'
#
loop_
_entity.id
_entity.type
_entity.pdbx_description
1 polymer ?
#
loop_
_entity_poly.entity_id
_entity_poly.type
_entity_poly.pdbx_seq_one_letter_code
_entity_poly.pdbx_strand_id
1 'polypeptide(L)'
;MSDNPLTVCFDMDGVLVNSETHWHAAERDRIFPAAIAGERPALDEVTGMHYREIYHYLDDNYEVSLSESEFTGLYEDAAEELYSEAVELLPGVRETLTALDDHGVQRAIVSSSPVAWIETVLDRFDLPFASVYSADEFDGPGKPEPGVYEDAIADLGTTPERTVVIEDSVNGVQSAGRAGATVIAYRGDHDTEPDGDGLAPADSVVQTPGALHETVLETVDRVDGE
;
A
#
# COMPACT_ATOMS: atom_id res chain seq x y z
N MET A 1 6.64 -28.77 12.38
CA MET A 1 6.22 -27.38 12.60
C MET A 1 7.36 -26.54 12.06
N SER A 2 7.10 -25.63 11.15
CA SER A 2 8.11 -24.68 10.65
C SER A 2 8.52 -23.78 11.81
N ASP A 3 9.83 -23.57 12.02
CA ASP A 3 10.35 -22.63 13.03
C ASP A 3 10.13 -21.16 12.63
N ASN A 4 9.70 -20.89 11.38
CA ASN A 4 9.51 -19.55 10.86
C ASN A 4 8.14 -18.99 11.24
N PRO A 5 8.05 -17.73 11.69
CA PRO A 5 6.79 -17.12 12.08
C PRO A 5 5.83 -17.01 10.89
N LEU A 6 4.54 -17.17 11.14
CA LEU A 6 3.51 -16.76 10.20
C LEU A 6 3.38 -15.25 10.26
N THR A 7 3.38 -14.60 9.10
CA THR A 7 3.42 -13.14 9.00
C THR A 7 2.33 -12.63 8.07
N VAL A 8 1.66 -11.54 8.47
CA VAL A 8 0.77 -10.77 7.60
C VAL A 8 1.39 -9.40 7.35
N CYS A 9 1.67 -9.11 6.08
CA CYS A 9 2.13 -7.80 5.62
C CYS A 9 0.95 -7.01 5.07
N PHE A 10 0.80 -5.78 5.51
CA PHE A 10 -0.24 -4.86 5.07
C PHE A 10 0.39 -3.75 4.22
N ASP A 11 -0.19 -3.44 3.08
CA ASP A 11 -0.01 -2.10 2.54
C ASP A 11 -0.72 -1.09 3.46
N MET A 12 -0.42 0.20 3.33
CA MET A 12 -1.02 1.25 4.13
C MET A 12 -2.19 1.93 3.42
N ASP A 13 -1.89 2.50 2.27
CA ASP A 13 -2.83 3.31 1.49
C ASP A 13 -3.87 2.40 0.84
N GLY A 14 -5.16 2.70 1.01
CA GLY A 14 -6.24 1.84 0.51
C GLY A 14 -6.45 0.52 1.26
N VAL A 15 -5.55 0.13 2.20
CA VAL A 15 -5.66 -1.09 3.02
C VAL A 15 -5.90 -0.78 4.50
N LEU A 16 -5.11 0.09 5.08
CA LEU A 16 -5.29 0.54 6.48
C LEU A 16 -6.10 1.83 6.55
N VAL A 17 -5.87 2.75 5.63
CA VAL A 17 -6.51 4.07 5.59
C VAL A 17 -7.08 4.38 4.20
N ASN A 18 -8.13 5.22 4.15
CA ASN A 18 -8.82 5.63 2.92
C ASN A 18 -8.11 6.80 2.20
N SER A 19 -6.79 6.73 2.03
CA SER A 19 -5.98 7.85 1.53
C SER A 19 -6.18 8.16 0.05
N GLU A 20 -6.56 7.19 -0.79
CA GLU A 20 -6.63 7.35 -2.24
C GLU A 20 -7.55 8.50 -2.68
N THR A 21 -8.76 8.58 -2.10
CA THR A 21 -9.71 9.66 -2.41
C THR A 21 -9.17 11.05 -2.02
N HIS A 22 -8.37 11.12 -0.96
CA HIS A 22 -7.73 12.35 -0.49
C HIS A 22 -6.56 12.74 -1.41
N TRP A 23 -5.75 11.76 -1.84
CA TRP A 23 -4.70 11.98 -2.83
C TRP A 23 -5.26 12.49 -4.15
N HIS A 24 -6.30 11.85 -4.69
CA HIS A 24 -6.97 12.31 -5.91
C HIS A 24 -7.50 13.74 -5.78
N ALA A 25 -8.02 14.11 -4.61
CA ALA A 25 -8.46 15.49 -4.38
C ALA A 25 -7.27 16.47 -4.32
N ALA A 26 -6.18 16.12 -3.65
CA ALA A 26 -4.97 16.95 -3.58
C ALA A 26 -4.32 17.14 -4.96
N GLU A 27 -4.20 16.07 -5.74
CA GLU A 27 -3.65 16.09 -7.10
C GLU A 27 -4.50 16.95 -8.03
N ARG A 28 -5.81 16.73 -8.07
CA ARG A 28 -6.73 17.46 -8.93
C ARG A 28 -6.83 18.94 -8.58
N ASP A 29 -6.89 19.27 -7.29
CA ASP A 29 -7.30 20.61 -6.84
C ASP A 29 -6.12 21.49 -6.42
N ARG A 30 -4.94 20.91 -6.11
CA ARG A 30 -3.75 21.63 -5.61
C ARG A 30 -2.50 21.34 -6.41
N ILE A 31 -2.07 20.08 -6.52
CA ILE A 31 -0.74 19.71 -7.01
C ILE A 31 -0.64 19.93 -8.52
N PHE A 32 -1.50 19.30 -9.32
CA PHE A 32 -1.46 19.45 -10.77
C PHE A 32 -1.75 20.89 -11.24
N PRO A 33 -2.72 21.63 -10.64
CA PRO A 33 -2.89 23.04 -10.94
C PRO A 33 -1.67 23.92 -10.68
N ALA A 34 -0.86 23.58 -9.69
CA ALA A 34 0.36 24.33 -9.37
C ALA A 34 1.55 23.94 -10.26
N ALA A 35 1.63 22.67 -10.67
CA ALA A 35 2.77 22.09 -11.36
C ALA A 35 2.67 22.16 -12.88
N ILE A 36 1.46 22.07 -13.47
CA ILE A 36 1.27 21.84 -14.91
C ILE A 36 0.61 23.04 -15.56
N ALA A 37 1.26 23.56 -16.62
CA ALA A 37 0.69 24.57 -17.48
C ALA A 37 -0.06 23.91 -18.66
N GLY A 38 -1.34 24.21 -18.82
CA GLY A 38 -2.14 23.70 -19.93
C GLY A 38 -2.96 22.44 -19.60
N GLU A 39 -2.93 21.43 -20.45
CA GLU A 39 -3.65 20.16 -20.27
C GLU A 39 -3.03 19.38 -19.12
N ARG A 40 -3.90 18.77 -18.32
CA ARG A 40 -3.50 18.00 -17.14
C ARG A 40 -3.80 16.53 -17.34
N PRO A 41 -3.05 15.62 -16.67
CA PRO A 41 -3.34 14.19 -16.74
C PRO A 41 -4.71 13.87 -16.15
N ALA A 42 -5.31 12.80 -16.62
CA ALA A 42 -6.36 12.14 -15.86
C ALA A 42 -5.74 11.47 -14.62
N LEU A 43 -6.51 11.35 -13.53
CA LEU A 43 -5.96 10.82 -12.27
C LEU A 43 -5.51 9.36 -12.40
N ASP A 44 -6.24 8.58 -13.21
CA ASP A 44 -5.94 7.17 -13.49
C ASP A 44 -4.59 6.94 -14.21
N GLU A 45 -4.05 7.97 -14.87
CA GLU A 45 -2.72 7.90 -15.49
C GLU A 45 -1.58 7.79 -14.47
N VAL A 46 -1.80 8.28 -13.25
CA VAL A 46 -0.78 8.35 -12.20
C VAL A 46 -1.13 7.56 -10.94
N THR A 47 -2.36 7.05 -10.85
CA THR A 47 -2.81 6.24 -9.71
C THR A 47 -1.91 5.01 -9.51
N GLY A 48 -1.46 4.81 -8.27
CA GLY A 48 -0.57 3.71 -7.90
C GLY A 48 0.91 3.90 -8.26
N MET A 49 1.29 5.08 -8.78
CA MET A 49 2.69 5.44 -8.95
C MET A 49 3.25 6.07 -7.67
N HIS A 50 4.54 5.87 -7.43
CA HIS A 50 5.25 6.62 -6.40
C HIS A 50 5.34 8.10 -6.80
N TYR A 51 5.19 9.04 -5.85
CA TYR A 51 5.09 10.48 -6.15
C TYR A 51 6.30 11.06 -6.92
N ARG A 52 7.50 10.49 -6.75
CA ARG A 52 8.69 10.86 -7.56
C ARG A 52 8.59 10.35 -9.00
N GLU A 53 8.00 9.17 -9.20
CA GLU A 53 7.75 8.62 -10.53
C GLU A 53 6.68 9.44 -11.25
N ILE A 54 5.68 9.94 -10.52
CA ILE A 54 4.68 10.87 -11.07
C ILE A 54 5.35 12.11 -11.65
N TYR A 55 6.33 12.69 -10.96
CA TYR A 55 7.08 13.83 -11.50
C TYR A 55 7.71 13.51 -12.85
N HIS A 56 8.44 12.42 -12.94
CA HIS A 56 9.12 12.03 -14.18
C HIS A 56 8.13 11.72 -15.31
N TYR A 57 7.05 11.03 -15.01
CA TYR A 57 5.97 10.79 -15.97
C TYR A 57 5.37 12.09 -16.49
N LEU A 58 5.12 13.05 -15.61
CA LEU A 58 4.56 14.35 -16.00
C LEU A 58 5.55 15.22 -16.78
N ASP A 59 6.82 15.19 -16.41
CA ASP A 59 7.89 15.95 -17.13
C ASP A 59 8.09 15.43 -18.56
N ASP A 60 7.91 14.11 -18.76
CA ASP A 60 8.02 13.48 -20.08
C ASP A 60 6.78 13.69 -20.97
N ASN A 61 5.58 13.89 -20.40
CA ASN A 61 4.31 13.87 -21.13
C ASN A 61 3.54 15.20 -21.11
N TYR A 62 3.84 16.10 -20.18
CA TYR A 62 3.10 17.35 -19.93
C TYR A 62 4.07 18.54 -19.80
N GLU A 63 3.51 19.77 -19.84
CA GLU A 63 4.28 20.99 -19.65
C GLU A 63 4.43 21.31 -18.15
N VAL A 64 5.39 20.65 -17.48
CA VAL A 64 5.68 20.88 -16.06
C VAL A 64 6.46 22.16 -15.89
N SER A 65 6.03 23.01 -14.95
CA SER A 65 6.63 24.32 -14.67
C SER A 65 7.48 24.36 -13.40
N LEU A 66 7.45 23.30 -12.60
CA LEU A 66 8.19 23.17 -11.36
C LEU A 66 9.41 22.27 -11.52
N SER A 67 10.43 22.48 -10.70
CA SER A 67 11.49 21.50 -10.51
C SER A 67 10.99 20.28 -9.73
N GLU A 68 11.71 19.16 -9.83
CA GLU A 68 11.39 17.95 -9.06
C GLU A 68 11.26 18.23 -7.56
N SER A 69 12.18 19.01 -6.99
CA SER A 69 12.14 19.35 -5.55
C SER A 69 10.94 20.22 -5.17
N GLU A 70 10.50 21.13 -6.06
CA GLU A 70 9.29 21.93 -5.80
C GLU A 70 8.03 21.05 -5.91
N PHE A 71 8.00 20.13 -6.87
CA PHE A 71 6.90 19.21 -7.07
C PHE A 71 6.78 18.22 -5.88
N THR A 72 7.87 17.59 -5.49
CA THR A 72 7.87 16.67 -4.34
C THR A 72 7.50 17.38 -3.04
N GLY A 73 7.92 18.66 -2.87
CA GLY A 73 7.49 19.49 -1.74
C GLY A 73 5.98 19.68 -1.67
N LEU A 74 5.26 19.75 -2.81
CA LEU A 74 3.80 19.81 -2.80
C LEU A 74 3.16 18.52 -2.28
N TYR A 75 3.76 17.35 -2.58
CA TYR A 75 3.32 16.07 -2.05
C TYR A 75 3.61 15.95 -0.55
N GLU A 76 4.78 16.40 -0.10
CA GLU A 76 5.16 16.40 1.33
C GLU A 76 4.20 17.27 2.15
N ASP A 77 3.90 18.50 1.68
CA ASP A 77 2.93 19.40 2.33
C ASP A 77 1.52 18.81 2.33
N ALA A 78 1.11 18.15 1.24
CA ALA A 78 -0.21 17.52 1.17
C ALA A 78 -0.29 16.28 2.08
N ALA A 79 0.77 15.49 2.16
CA ALA A 79 0.85 14.30 3.00
C ALA A 79 0.75 14.65 4.50
N GLU A 80 1.40 15.71 4.95
CA GLU A 80 1.32 16.17 6.34
C GLU A 80 -0.15 16.44 6.74
N GLU A 81 -0.90 17.18 5.93
CA GLU A 81 -2.32 17.46 6.17
C GLU A 81 -3.18 16.18 6.07
N LEU A 82 -2.93 15.37 5.04
CA LEU A 82 -3.71 14.19 4.72
C LEU A 82 -3.61 13.14 5.83
N TYR A 83 -2.41 12.74 6.19
CA TYR A 83 -2.20 11.67 7.16
C TYR A 83 -2.41 12.12 8.61
N SER A 84 -2.12 13.40 8.94
CA SER A 84 -2.37 13.89 10.29
C SER A 84 -3.83 14.21 10.59
N GLU A 85 -4.64 14.62 9.58
CA GLU A 85 -5.97 15.17 9.82
C GLU A 85 -7.09 14.49 9.01
N ALA A 86 -6.87 14.19 7.71
CA ALA A 86 -7.95 13.90 6.79
C ALA A 86 -8.34 12.41 6.70
N VAL A 87 -7.35 11.50 6.62
CA VAL A 87 -7.63 10.07 6.43
C VAL A 87 -8.38 9.46 7.60
N GLU A 88 -9.16 8.44 7.31
CA GLU A 88 -9.84 7.62 8.30
C GLU A 88 -9.31 6.17 8.22
N LEU A 89 -9.29 5.50 9.36
CA LEU A 89 -8.97 4.08 9.40
C LEU A 89 -10.10 3.30 8.70
N LEU A 90 -9.73 2.38 7.82
CA LEU A 90 -10.72 1.55 7.15
C LEU A 90 -11.48 0.66 8.15
N PRO A 91 -12.79 0.45 7.95
CA PRO A 91 -13.59 -0.39 8.82
C PRO A 91 -13.01 -1.81 8.93
N GLY A 92 -13.01 -2.39 10.12
CA GLY A 92 -12.53 -3.76 10.36
C GLY A 92 -11.03 -3.91 10.57
N VAL A 93 -10.22 -2.88 10.35
CA VAL A 93 -8.75 -2.95 10.53
C VAL A 93 -8.40 -3.31 11.98
N ARG A 94 -8.98 -2.65 12.98
CA ARG A 94 -8.67 -2.93 14.40
C ARG A 94 -9.08 -4.33 14.81
N GLU A 95 -10.24 -4.78 14.35
CA GLU A 95 -10.75 -6.12 14.57
C GLU A 95 -9.82 -7.18 13.98
N THR A 96 -9.35 -6.95 12.76
CA THR A 96 -8.40 -7.85 12.08
C THR A 96 -7.06 -7.89 12.81
N LEU A 97 -6.50 -6.73 13.18
CA LEU A 97 -5.24 -6.67 13.93
C LEU A 97 -5.35 -7.37 15.30
N THR A 98 -6.47 -7.20 16.00
CA THR A 98 -6.73 -7.88 17.26
C THR A 98 -6.80 -9.39 17.10
N ALA A 99 -7.53 -9.87 16.09
CA ALA A 99 -7.64 -11.30 15.81
C ALA A 99 -6.28 -11.92 15.45
N LEU A 100 -5.46 -11.24 14.66
CA LEU A 100 -4.10 -11.69 14.33
C LEU A 100 -3.19 -11.75 15.56
N ASP A 101 -3.35 -10.81 16.50
CA ASP A 101 -2.63 -10.83 17.78
C ASP A 101 -3.00 -12.03 18.64
N ASP A 102 -4.29 -12.32 18.73
CA ASP A 102 -4.83 -13.50 19.45
C ASP A 102 -4.32 -14.84 18.85
N HIS A 103 -4.02 -14.88 17.55
CA HIS A 103 -3.41 -16.03 16.87
C HIS A 103 -1.88 -16.05 16.94
N GLY A 104 -1.25 -15.02 17.52
CA GLY A 104 0.21 -14.91 17.62
C GLY A 104 0.90 -14.68 16.26
N VAL A 105 0.20 -14.09 15.31
CA VAL A 105 0.68 -13.81 13.94
C VAL A 105 1.52 -12.53 13.95
N GLN A 106 2.70 -12.59 13.33
CA GLN A 106 3.55 -11.42 13.15
C GLN A 106 2.91 -10.48 12.12
N ARG A 107 3.04 -9.17 12.34
CA ARG A 107 2.45 -8.14 11.48
C ARG A 107 3.50 -7.11 11.09
N ALA A 108 3.49 -6.71 9.81
CA ALA A 108 4.34 -5.66 9.29
C ALA A 108 3.57 -4.76 8.31
N ILE A 109 4.07 -3.55 8.11
CA ILE A 109 3.66 -2.69 7.00
C ILE A 109 4.72 -2.77 5.90
N VAL A 110 4.26 -2.89 4.64
CA VAL A 110 5.10 -2.82 3.44
C VAL A 110 4.41 -1.87 2.45
N SER A 111 4.83 -0.61 2.43
CA SER A 111 4.18 0.45 1.65
C SER A 111 5.13 1.17 0.71
N SER A 112 4.59 1.80 -0.33
CA SER A 112 5.34 2.72 -1.20
C SER A 112 5.54 4.10 -0.57
N SER A 113 4.81 4.41 0.50
CA SER A 113 4.89 5.69 1.20
C SER A 113 6.18 5.83 2.02
N PRO A 114 6.77 7.04 2.12
CA PRO A 114 7.88 7.31 3.02
C PRO A 114 7.60 6.91 4.47
N VAL A 115 8.63 6.45 5.19
CA VAL A 115 8.50 6.01 6.60
C VAL A 115 7.83 7.07 7.47
N ALA A 116 8.17 8.35 7.30
CA ALA A 116 7.58 9.44 8.07
C ALA A 116 6.05 9.56 7.91
N TRP A 117 5.51 9.24 6.72
CA TRP A 117 4.07 9.24 6.48
C TRP A 117 3.41 8.05 7.17
N ILE A 118 4.05 6.88 7.07
CA ILE A 118 3.58 5.66 7.73
C ILE A 118 3.56 5.87 9.26
N GLU A 119 4.62 6.40 9.84
CA GLU A 119 4.70 6.71 11.28
C GLU A 119 3.59 7.68 11.72
N THR A 120 3.28 8.71 10.90
CA THR A 120 2.17 9.63 11.17
C THR A 120 0.83 8.90 11.29
N VAL A 121 0.55 7.94 10.41
CA VAL A 121 -0.66 7.11 10.46
C VAL A 121 -0.64 6.21 11.70
N LEU A 122 0.48 5.54 11.96
CA LEU A 122 0.62 4.63 13.11
C LEU A 122 0.40 5.36 14.44
N ASP A 123 1.02 6.51 14.61
CA ASP A 123 0.90 7.34 15.81
C ASP A 123 -0.52 7.87 16.00
N ARG A 124 -1.13 8.38 14.91
CA ARG A 124 -2.48 8.95 14.94
C ARG A 124 -3.53 7.92 15.36
N PHE A 125 -3.43 6.72 14.83
CA PHE A 125 -4.41 5.67 15.07
C PHE A 125 -4.00 4.67 16.16
N ASP A 126 -2.83 4.84 16.79
CA ASP A 126 -2.28 3.91 17.79
C ASP A 126 -2.33 2.45 17.28
N LEU A 127 -1.68 2.23 16.11
CA LEU A 127 -1.66 0.92 15.46
C LEU A 127 -0.44 0.10 15.89
N PRO A 128 -0.63 -1.16 16.31
CA PRO A 128 0.44 -1.97 16.92
C PRO A 128 1.28 -2.70 15.87
N PHE A 129 2.00 -1.98 15.03
CA PHE A 129 2.99 -2.53 14.12
C PHE A 129 4.39 -2.33 14.67
N ALA A 130 5.18 -3.41 14.72
CA ALA A 130 6.57 -3.36 15.19
C ALA A 130 7.58 -3.23 14.05
N SER A 131 7.17 -3.53 12.82
CA SER A 131 8.04 -3.52 11.63
C SER A 131 7.37 -2.75 10.48
N VAL A 132 8.14 -1.84 9.88
CA VAL A 132 7.73 -1.00 8.76
C VAL A 132 8.79 -1.09 7.69
N TYR A 133 8.36 -1.34 6.47
CA TYR A 133 9.20 -1.37 5.27
C TYR A 133 8.62 -0.39 4.25
N SER A 134 9.46 0.55 3.83
CA SER A 134 9.11 1.57 2.85
C SER A 134 9.85 1.31 1.54
N ALA A 135 9.13 1.26 0.43
CA ALA A 135 9.77 1.19 -0.88
C ALA A 135 10.49 2.51 -1.25
N ASP A 136 10.17 3.64 -0.61
CA ASP A 136 10.90 4.91 -0.79
C ASP A 136 12.32 4.86 -0.20
N GLU A 137 12.52 4.07 0.86
CA GLU A 137 13.84 3.87 1.50
C GLU A 137 14.57 2.59 1.03
N PHE A 138 13.92 1.77 0.22
CA PHE A 138 14.48 0.53 -0.31
C PHE A 138 15.54 0.82 -1.38
N ASP A 139 16.73 0.21 -1.27
CA ASP A 139 17.81 0.36 -2.26
C ASP A 139 17.58 -0.55 -3.48
N GLY A 140 16.53 -0.26 -4.22
CA GLY A 140 16.13 -1.02 -5.40
C GLY A 140 14.85 -0.44 -6.04
N PRO A 141 14.40 -1.04 -7.15
CA PRO A 141 13.14 -0.61 -7.76
C PRO A 141 11.96 -0.96 -6.84
N GLY A 142 11.02 -0.03 -6.71
CA GLY A 142 9.80 -0.20 -5.95
C GLY A 142 8.82 -1.21 -6.58
N LYS A 143 7.61 -1.31 -6.03
CA LYS A 143 6.51 -2.10 -6.60
C LYS A 143 6.26 -1.65 -8.06
N PRO A 144 6.12 -2.53 -9.06
CA PRO A 144 5.77 -3.94 -8.95
C PRO A 144 6.95 -4.93 -8.85
N GLU A 145 8.19 -4.47 -8.71
CA GLU A 145 9.29 -5.41 -8.50
C GLU A 145 9.24 -5.99 -7.08
N PRO A 146 9.67 -7.27 -6.89
CA PRO A 146 9.41 -7.99 -5.64
C PRO A 146 10.30 -7.57 -4.46
N GLY A 147 11.36 -6.78 -4.72
CA GLY A 147 12.47 -6.57 -3.80
C GLY A 147 12.06 -6.10 -2.41
N VAL A 148 11.12 -5.16 -2.29
CA VAL A 148 10.68 -4.66 -0.97
C VAL A 148 9.99 -5.75 -0.14
N TYR A 149 9.22 -6.65 -0.77
CA TYR A 149 8.60 -7.78 -0.08
C TYR A 149 9.61 -8.89 0.24
N GLU A 150 10.55 -9.19 -0.68
CA GLU A 150 11.63 -10.15 -0.42
C GLU A 150 12.50 -9.72 0.76
N ASP A 151 12.84 -8.42 0.84
CA ASP A 151 13.62 -7.85 1.94
C ASP A 151 12.84 -7.92 3.26
N ALA A 152 11.56 -7.53 3.26
CA ALA A 152 10.69 -7.63 4.42
C ALA A 152 10.56 -9.08 4.92
N ILE A 153 10.32 -10.05 4.03
CA ILE A 153 10.23 -11.47 4.35
C ILE A 153 11.52 -11.97 5.00
N ALA A 154 12.68 -11.61 4.44
CA ALA A 154 13.98 -12.02 4.95
C ALA A 154 14.25 -11.43 6.34
N ASP A 155 14.00 -10.13 6.55
CA ASP A 155 14.26 -9.44 7.81
C ASP A 155 13.31 -9.88 8.93
N LEU A 156 12.05 -10.19 8.59
CA LEU A 156 11.06 -10.74 9.52
C LEU A 156 11.32 -12.21 9.90
N GLY A 157 12.29 -12.86 9.24
CA GLY A 157 12.63 -14.25 9.52
C GLY A 157 11.54 -15.25 9.12
N THR A 158 10.64 -14.85 8.24
CA THR A 158 9.59 -15.71 7.68
C THR A 158 10.01 -16.31 6.32
N THR A 159 9.10 -16.99 5.64
CA THR A 159 9.30 -17.45 4.26
C THR A 159 8.11 -17.00 3.39
N PRO A 160 8.27 -16.96 2.04
CA PRO A 160 7.15 -16.59 1.16
C PRO A 160 5.89 -17.40 1.42
N GLU A 161 6.02 -18.72 1.64
CA GLU A 161 4.88 -19.63 1.88
C GLU A 161 4.19 -19.39 3.23
N ARG A 162 4.87 -18.72 4.17
CA ARG A 162 4.34 -18.34 5.49
C ARG A 162 4.05 -16.83 5.60
N THR A 163 3.98 -16.15 4.45
CA THR A 163 3.67 -14.72 4.38
C THR A 163 2.36 -14.52 3.62
N VAL A 164 1.43 -13.81 4.25
CA VAL A 164 0.18 -13.32 3.64
C VAL A 164 0.34 -11.82 3.43
N VAL A 165 0.01 -11.32 2.25
CA VAL A 165 0.07 -9.89 1.91
C VAL A 165 -1.34 -9.40 1.61
N ILE A 166 -1.68 -8.23 2.13
CA ILE A 166 -2.92 -7.52 1.84
C ILE A 166 -2.56 -6.26 1.07
N GLU A 167 -3.09 -6.14 -0.13
CA GLU A 167 -2.79 -5.08 -1.10
C GLU A 167 -4.04 -4.62 -1.82
N ASP A 168 -4.08 -3.35 -2.25
CA ASP A 168 -5.19 -2.80 -3.04
C ASP A 168 -4.79 -2.45 -4.48
N SER A 169 -3.50 -2.25 -4.72
CA SER A 169 -2.95 -1.81 -6.00
C SER A 169 -2.49 -2.97 -6.89
N VAL A 170 -2.57 -2.77 -8.22
CA VAL A 170 -2.03 -3.73 -9.20
C VAL A 170 -0.53 -3.92 -9.01
N ASN A 171 0.21 -2.83 -8.78
CA ASN A 171 1.67 -2.89 -8.58
C ASN A 171 2.03 -3.66 -7.32
N GLY A 172 1.31 -3.44 -6.23
CA GLY A 172 1.55 -4.15 -4.98
C GLY A 172 1.20 -5.64 -5.05
N VAL A 173 0.06 -5.99 -5.64
CA VAL A 173 -0.34 -7.39 -5.87
C VAL A 173 0.70 -8.13 -6.72
N GLN A 174 1.21 -7.49 -7.80
CA GLN A 174 2.25 -8.09 -8.62
C GLN A 174 3.57 -8.24 -7.86
N SER A 175 3.95 -7.25 -7.07
CA SER A 175 5.17 -7.29 -6.26
C SER A 175 5.14 -8.43 -5.25
N ALA A 176 4.07 -8.53 -4.46
CA ALA A 176 3.88 -9.58 -3.46
C ALA A 176 3.80 -10.98 -4.10
N GLY A 177 3.05 -11.11 -5.20
CA GLY A 177 2.95 -12.38 -5.93
C GLY A 177 4.29 -12.85 -6.52
N ARG A 178 5.11 -11.92 -7.05
CA ARG A 178 6.47 -12.23 -7.53
C ARG A 178 7.41 -12.61 -6.40
N ALA A 179 7.24 -12.05 -5.21
CA ALA A 179 7.96 -12.45 -4.00
C ALA A 179 7.54 -13.84 -3.48
N GLY A 180 6.48 -14.43 -4.02
CA GLY A 180 5.99 -15.78 -3.68
C GLY A 180 5.08 -15.83 -2.45
N ALA A 181 4.60 -14.70 -1.95
CA ALA A 181 3.65 -14.63 -0.84
C ALA A 181 2.23 -15.03 -1.28
N THR A 182 1.40 -15.41 -0.31
CA THR A 182 -0.06 -15.52 -0.53
C THR A 182 -0.67 -14.12 -0.53
N VAL A 183 -1.38 -13.75 -1.60
CA VAL A 183 -1.85 -12.38 -1.81
C VAL A 183 -3.37 -12.28 -1.71
N ILE A 184 -3.85 -11.40 -0.86
CA ILE A 184 -5.26 -10.98 -0.77
C ILE A 184 -5.36 -9.57 -1.35
N ALA A 185 -5.99 -9.42 -2.51
CA ALA A 185 -6.27 -8.12 -3.10
C ALA A 185 -7.57 -7.54 -2.50
N TYR A 186 -7.46 -6.37 -1.89
CA TYR A 186 -8.61 -5.63 -1.36
C TYR A 186 -8.96 -4.48 -2.29
N ARG A 187 -10.16 -4.49 -2.85
CA ARG A 187 -10.61 -3.45 -3.79
C ARG A 187 -11.48 -2.36 -3.15
N GLY A 188 -11.94 -2.56 -1.91
CA GLY A 188 -12.82 -1.59 -1.25
C GLY A 188 -14.06 -1.23 -2.08
N ASP A 189 -14.54 -0.01 -1.91
CA ASP A 189 -15.67 0.57 -2.66
C ASP A 189 -15.23 1.19 -4.00
N HIS A 190 -14.01 0.92 -4.47
CA HIS A 190 -13.53 1.45 -5.74
C HIS A 190 -14.25 0.78 -6.90
N ASP A 191 -15.10 1.56 -7.57
CA ASP A 191 -15.90 1.18 -8.77
C ASP A 191 -15.01 1.06 -10.03
N THR A 192 -13.70 0.84 -9.87
CA THR A 192 -12.85 0.58 -11.02
C THR A 192 -13.13 -0.83 -11.52
N GLU A 193 -13.54 -0.92 -12.79
CA GLU A 193 -13.63 -2.18 -13.52
C GLU A 193 -12.40 -3.03 -13.20
N PRO A 194 -12.53 -4.36 -13.03
CA PRO A 194 -11.37 -5.19 -12.82
C PRO A 194 -10.41 -4.97 -13.99
N ASP A 195 -9.28 -4.33 -13.70
CA ASP A 195 -8.24 -4.08 -14.70
C ASP A 195 -7.65 -5.41 -15.16
N GLY A 196 -8.40 -6.11 -15.98
CA GLY A 196 -7.98 -7.30 -16.68
C GLY A 196 -7.16 -8.28 -15.85
N ASP A 197 -6.02 -8.73 -16.41
CA ASP A 197 -5.12 -9.68 -15.78
C ASP A 197 -4.22 -9.07 -14.66
N GLY A 198 -4.34 -7.76 -14.33
CA GLY A 198 -3.45 -7.07 -13.39
C GLY A 198 -3.45 -7.63 -11.96
N LEU A 199 -4.59 -8.17 -11.51
CA LEU A 199 -4.72 -8.84 -10.21
C LEU A 199 -4.56 -10.37 -10.30
N ALA A 200 -4.18 -10.91 -11.44
CA ALA A 200 -3.98 -12.35 -11.64
C ALA A 200 -3.04 -13.02 -10.61
N PRO A 201 -2.02 -12.34 -10.04
CA PRO A 201 -1.22 -12.92 -8.96
C PRO A 201 -1.93 -13.07 -7.61
N ALA A 202 -3.11 -12.43 -7.40
CA ALA A 202 -3.83 -12.55 -6.13
C ALA A 202 -4.49 -13.93 -5.98
N ASP A 203 -4.32 -14.54 -4.82
CA ASP A 203 -4.98 -15.79 -4.44
C ASP A 203 -6.45 -15.56 -4.09
N SER A 204 -6.78 -14.37 -3.61
CA SER A 204 -8.15 -13.94 -3.31
C SER A 204 -8.33 -12.46 -3.63
N VAL A 205 -9.53 -12.11 -4.13
CA VAL A 205 -9.93 -10.72 -4.36
C VAL A 205 -11.20 -10.45 -3.55
N VAL A 206 -11.15 -9.46 -2.67
CA VAL A 206 -12.25 -9.09 -1.76
C VAL A 206 -12.62 -7.62 -1.91
N GLN A 207 -13.90 -7.29 -1.70
CA GLN A 207 -14.43 -5.94 -1.95
C GLN A 207 -14.96 -5.25 -0.70
N THR A 208 -15.19 -5.98 0.38
CA THR A 208 -15.76 -5.39 1.59
C THR A 208 -14.87 -5.63 2.81
N PRO A 209 -14.88 -4.72 3.80
CA PRO A 209 -14.11 -4.90 5.03
C PRO A 209 -14.42 -6.20 5.76
N GLY A 210 -15.68 -6.62 5.79
CA GLY A 210 -16.08 -7.87 6.42
C GLY A 210 -15.50 -9.10 5.69
N ALA A 211 -15.55 -9.11 4.35
CA ALA A 211 -14.95 -10.16 3.54
C ALA A 211 -13.42 -10.18 3.69
N LEU A 212 -12.79 -8.99 3.78
CA LEU A 212 -11.34 -8.91 4.03
C LEU A 212 -10.98 -9.57 5.36
N HIS A 213 -11.66 -9.19 6.45
CA HIS A 213 -11.43 -9.77 7.77
C HIS A 213 -11.56 -11.31 7.77
N GLU A 214 -12.67 -11.83 7.22
CA GLU A 214 -12.91 -13.28 7.13
C GLU A 214 -11.84 -13.97 6.29
N THR A 215 -11.52 -13.43 5.10
CA THR A 215 -10.53 -14.03 4.20
C THR A 215 -9.12 -14.03 4.80
N VAL A 216 -8.74 -12.97 5.54
CA VAL A 216 -7.43 -12.91 6.22
C VAL A 216 -7.33 -14.05 7.24
N LEU A 217 -8.34 -14.24 8.10
CA LEU A 217 -8.31 -15.28 9.13
C LEU A 217 -8.34 -16.69 8.53
N GLU A 218 -9.18 -16.94 7.53
CA GLU A 218 -9.21 -18.22 6.81
C GLU A 218 -7.87 -18.55 6.13
N THR A 219 -7.21 -17.51 5.55
CA THR A 219 -5.90 -17.66 4.90
C THR A 219 -4.82 -17.97 5.92
N VAL A 220 -4.81 -17.26 7.04
CA VAL A 220 -3.89 -17.48 8.16
C VAL A 220 -4.02 -18.91 8.70
N ASP A 221 -5.24 -19.37 8.96
CA ASP A 221 -5.49 -20.74 9.45
C ASP A 221 -5.01 -21.81 8.44
N ARG A 222 -5.21 -21.56 7.14
CA ARG A 222 -4.75 -22.47 6.08
C ARG A 222 -3.23 -22.54 6.02
N VAL A 223 -2.55 -21.39 6.02
CA VAL A 223 -1.08 -21.32 5.95
C VAL A 223 -0.40 -21.86 7.21
N ASP A 224 -1.02 -21.70 8.39
CA ASP A 224 -0.48 -22.27 9.64
C ASP A 224 -0.68 -23.78 9.73
N GLY A 225 -1.68 -24.33 9.03
CA GLY A 225 -1.99 -25.76 9.00
C GLY A 225 -1.16 -26.59 8.03
N GLU A 226 -0.39 -25.97 7.14
CA GLU A 226 0.51 -26.62 6.15
C GLU A 226 1.93 -26.79 6.73
#